data_17016ad77b03bc9fc539ce5cb053f5fe
#
_entry.id   17016ad77b03bc9fc539ce5cb053f5fe
#
_cell.length_a   1.000
_cell.length_b   1.000
_cell.length_c   1.000
_cell.angle_alpha   90.00
_cell.angle_beta   90.00
_cell.angle_gamma   90.00
#
_symmetry.space_group_name_H-M   'P 1'
#
loop_
_entity.id
_entity.type
_entity.pdbx_description
1 polymer ?
#
loop_
_entity_poly.entity_id
_entity_poly.type
_entity_poly.pdbx_seq_one_letter_code
_entity_poly.pdbx_strand_id
1 'polypeptide(L)'
;IIGVWRGGAPIGIAVQEFLDFLGIPSDHIAIRTSYYAGINSRKDEVQVYGLNYVIRKLESEDSLLIVDDVYDTGMSINKVISDLEAACKKNTPEIRIATPYFKPKKNKTDRMPDYHIHETDQWLVFPHELQGLTMEEIRDNKPELNSLVEQIDALKTK
;
A
#
# COMPACT_ATOMS: atom_id res chain seq x y z
N ILE A 1 9.27 8.57 -3.12
CA ILE A 1 8.53 7.30 -3.03
C ILE A 1 7.44 7.44 -1.98
N ILE A 2 6.22 7.02 -2.30
CA ILE A 2 5.11 6.92 -1.34
C ILE A 2 4.77 5.44 -1.15
N GLY A 3 4.98 4.90 0.06
CA GLY A 3 4.46 3.58 0.45
C GLY A 3 3.06 3.70 1.04
N VAL A 4 2.08 2.97 0.51
CA VAL A 4 0.72 2.97 1.06
C VAL A 4 0.68 2.03 2.26
N TRP A 5 0.42 2.57 3.43
CA TRP A 5 0.34 1.80 4.67
C TRP A 5 -0.95 0.96 4.69
N ARG A 6 -0.87 -0.34 4.94
CA ARG A 6 0.22 -1.14 5.54
C ARG A 6 1.05 -1.87 4.49
N GLY A 7 0.41 -2.52 3.54
CA GLY A 7 1.03 -3.48 2.63
C GLY A 7 2.12 -2.90 1.74
N GLY A 8 1.93 -1.67 1.29
CA GLY A 8 2.93 -0.96 0.50
C GLY A 8 4.19 -0.54 1.25
N ALA A 9 4.18 -0.52 2.60
CA ALA A 9 5.35 -0.10 3.35
C ALA A 9 6.55 -1.07 3.22
N PRO A 10 6.41 -2.40 3.41
CA PRO A 10 7.51 -3.34 3.17
C PRO A 10 8.06 -3.29 1.74
N ILE A 11 7.18 -3.15 0.76
CA ILE A 11 7.56 -3.05 -0.65
C ILE A 11 8.29 -1.73 -0.93
N GLY A 12 7.77 -0.63 -0.37
CA GLY A 12 8.39 0.70 -0.48
C GLY A 12 9.80 0.73 0.09
N ILE A 13 10.04 0.08 1.24
CA ILE A 13 11.37 -0.07 1.83
C ILE A 13 12.30 -0.83 0.87
N ALA A 14 11.85 -1.97 0.34
CA ALA A 14 12.67 -2.77 -0.59
C ALA A 14 13.03 -1.99 -1.87
N VAL A 15 12.09 -1.22 -2.40
CA VAL A 15 12.32 -0.37 -3.57
C VAL A 15 13.31 0.74 -3.26
N GLN A 16 13.16 1.41 -2.12
CA GLN A 16 14.04 2.50 -1.70
C GLN A 16 15.47 2.00 -1.50
N GLU A 17 15.67 0.90 -0.76
CA GLU A 17 16.98 0.28 -0.54
C GLU A 17 17.65 -0.10 -1.87
N PHE A 18 16.88 -0.61 -2.84
CA PHE A 18 17.42 -0.95 -4.16
C PHE A 18 17.83 0.28 -4.96
N LEU A 19 17.06 1.37 -4.92
CA LEU A 19 17.43 2.63 -5.58
C LEU A 19 18.69 3.24 -4.95
N ASP A 20 18.79 3.22 -3.62
CA ASP A 20 19.98 3.68 -2.91
C ASP A 20 21.23 2.84 -3.27
N PHE A 21 21.06 1.51 -3.36
CA PHE A 21 22.13 0.64 -3.84
C PHE A 21 22.60 0.98 -5.27
N LEU A 22 21.70 1.42 -6.13
CA LEU A 22 22.00 1.88 -7.49
C LEU A 22 22.55 3.33 -7.53
N GLY A 23 22.65 4.00 -6.40
CA GLY A 23 23.11 5.40 -6.31
C GLY A 23 22.06 6.41 -6.80
N ILE A 24 20.77 6.02 -6.83
CA ILE A 24 19.66 6.89 -7.21
C ILE A 24 19.07 7.50 -5.94
N PRO A 25 19.32 8.79 -5.66
CA PRO A 25 18.81 9.42 -4.45
C PRO A 25 17.29 9.51 -4.49
N SER A 26 16.63 9.15 -3.38
CA SER A 26 15.18 9.22 -3.27
C SER A 26 14.74 9.74 -1.90
N ASP A 27 13.65 10.50 -1.88
CA ASP A 27 12.91 10.82 -0.64
C ASP A 27 11.72 9.86 -0.52
N HIS A 28 11.31 9.53 0.70
CA HIS A 28 10.29 8.51 0.94
C HIS A 28 9.39 8.85 2.12
N ILE A 29 8.16 8.38 2.06
CA ILE A 29 7.17 8.49 3.13
C ILE A 29 6.16 7.35 3.06
N ALA A 30 5.62 6.96 4.22
CA ALA A 30 4.43 6.14 4.29
C ALA A 30 3.19 7.02 4.50
N ILE A 31 2.14 6.79 3.72
CA ILE A 31 0.83 7.40 3.87
C ILE A 31 -0.20 6.34 4.25
N ARG A 32 -1.35 6.75 4.79
CA ARG A 32 -2.44 5.83 5.10
C ARG A 32 -3.68 6.16 4.29
N THR A 33 -4.32 5.12 3.73
CA THR A 33 -5.68 5.19 3.20
C THR A 33 -6.65 4.45 4.12
N SER A 34 -7.89 4.90 4.19
CA SER A 34 -8.97 4.19 4.87
C SER A 34 -10.29 4.36 4.14
N TYR A 35 -11.11 3.32 4.15
CA TYR A 35 -12.49 3.40 3.70
C TYR A 35 -13.36 3.91 4.86
N TYR A 36 -14.12 4.95 4.62
CA TYR A 36 -15.09 5.46 5.58
C TYR A 36 -16.49 5.05 5.16
N ALA A 37 -17.06 4.11 5.89
CA ALA A 37 -18.48 3.78 5.83
C ALA A 37 -19.21 4.67 6.85
N GLY A 38 -19.55 5.89 6.47
CA GLY A 38 -20.34 6.77 7.34
C GLY A 38 -21.78 6.25 7.44
N ILE A 39 -22.35 6.33 8.64
CA ILE A 39 -23.75 5.89 8.93
C ILE A 39 -24.78 6.53 7.98
N ASN A 40 -24.45 7.67 7.36
CA ASN A 40 -25.29 8.42 6.43
C ASN A 40 -24.69 8.62 5.03
N SER A 41 -23.52 8.06 4.72
CA SER A 41 -22.92 8.20 3.39
C SER A 41 -23.38 7.09 2.45
N ARG A 42 -23.97 7.49 1.31
CA ARG A 42 -24.39 6.56 0.24
C ARG A 42 -23.22 6.03 -0.60
N LYS A 43 -21.97 6.37 -0.27
CA LYS A 43 -20.76 5.94 -0.98
C LYS A 43 -19.65 5.68 0.03
N ASP A 44 -18.99 4.54 -0.14
CA ASP A 44 -17.69 4.27 0.51
C ASP A 44 -16.68 5.29 0.00
N GLU A 45 -16.28 6.23 0.86
CA GLU A 45 -15.32 7.26 0.50
C GLU A 45 -13.94 6.89 1.03
N VAL A 46 -12.94 6.93 0.16
CA VAL A 46 -11.54 6.74 0.55
C VAL A 46 -11.01 8.05 1.12
N GLN A 47 -10.45 7.98 2.33
CA GLN A 47 -9.73 9.09 2.95
C GLN A 47 -8.22 8.80 2.93
N VAL A 48 -7.42 9.86 2.69
CA VAL A 48 -5.97 9.79 2.62
C VAL A 48 -5.35 10.65 3.72
N TYR A 49 -4.37 10.11 4.42
CA TYR A 49 -3.67 10.77 5.52
C TYR A 49 -2.16 10.78 5.27
N GLY A 50 -1.50 11.88 5.60
CA GLY A 50 -0.04 11.99 5.52
C GLY A 50 0.49 12.67 4.26
N LEU A 51 -0.35 13.13 3.32
CA LEU A 51 0.10 13.78 2.08
C LEU A 51 0.74 15.15 2.27
N ASN A 52 0.54 15.83 3.39
CA ASN A 52 1.03 17.20 3.59
C ASN A 52 2.55 17.37 3.41
N TYR A 53 3.33 16.36 3.77
CA TYR A 53 4.78 16.37 3.59
C TYR A 53 5.12 16.37 2.08
N VAL A 54 4.52 15.44 1.36
CA VAL A 54 4.72 15.27 -0.10
C VAL A 54 4.32 16.54 -0.84
N ILE A 55 3.11 17.05 -0.59
CA ILE A 55 2.56 18.25 -1.26
C ILE A 55 3.47 19.46 -1.12
N ARG A 56 4.18 19.61 0.03
CA ARG A 56 5.08 20.75 0.25
C ARG A 56 6.41 20.63 -0.46
N LYS A 57 6.80 19.42 -0.85
CA LYS A 57 8.13 19.14 -1.43
C LYS A 57 8.10 18.90 -2.93
N LEU A 58 6.97 18.43 -3.46
CA LEU A 58 6.86 18.07 -4.87
C LEU A 58 6.96 19.29 -5.80
N GLU A 59 7.78 19.12 -6.80
CA GLU A 59 7.92 20.03 -7.94
C GLU A 59 7.58 19.26 -9.23
N SER A 60 7.26 19.99 -10.30
CA SER A 60 6.83 19.40 -11.59
C SER A 60 7.90 18.52 -12.25
N GLU A 61 9.17 18.78 -11.96
CA GLU A 61 10.34 18.07 -12.50
C GLU A 61 10.65 16.78 -11.74
N ASP A 62 10.00 16.54 -10.60
CA ASP A 62 10.19 15.33 -9.82
C ASP A 62 9.56 14.11 -10.53
N SER A 63 9.93 12.93 -10.08
CA SER A 63 9.27 11.67 -10.42
C SER A 63 8.73 11.04 -9.15
N LEU A 64 7.41 10.80 -9.11
CA LEU A 64 6.75 10.23 -7.95
C LEU A 64 6.38 8.76 -8.20
N LEU A 65 6.86 7.88 -7.33
CA LEU A 65 6.47 6.47 -7.32
C LEU A 65 5.55 6.17 -6.14
N ILE A 66 4.34 5.70 -6.42
CA ILE A 66 3.41 5.18 -5.41
C ILE A 66 3.55 3.66 -5.39
N VAL A 67 3.79 3.10 -4.20
CA VAL A 67 4.04 1.67 -3.99
C VAL A 67 2.99 1.09 -3.06
N ASP A 68 2.39 -0.02 -3.47
CA ASP A 68 1.47 -0.82 -2.64
C ASP A 68 1.77 -2.32 -2.83
N ASP A 69 1.24 -3.19 -1.98
CA ASP A 69 1.42 -4.65 -2.10
C ASP A 69 0.50 -5.26 -3.17
N VAL A 70 -0.68 -4.71 -3.35
CA VAL A 70 -1.65 -5.15 -4.34
C VAL A 70 -2.47 -3.99 -4.92
N TYR A 71 -2.56 -3.94 -6.24
CA TYR A 71 -3.53 -3.10 -6.93
C TYR A 71 -4.82 -3.91 -7.15
N ASP A 72 -5.76 -3.79 -6.22
CA ASP A 72 -7.05 -4.50 -6.26
C ASP A 72 -8.08 -3.67 -7.03
N THR A 73 -8.90 -2.86 -6.35
CA THR A 73 -9.91 -2.01 -7.00
C THR A 73 -9.33 -0.73 -7.62
N GLY A 74 -8.11 -0.35 -7.26
CA GLY A 74 -7.47 0.90 -7.66
C GLY A 74 -7.99 2.15 -6.94
N MET A 75 -9.08 2.05 -6.18
CA MET A 75 -9.76 3.22 -5.58
C MET A 75 -8.87 4.01 -4.62
N SER A 76 -8.09 3.33 -3.77
CA SER A 76 -7.18 3.98 -2.82
C SER A 76 -6.10 4.77 -3.52
N ILE A 77 -5.42 4.17 -4.47
CA ILE A 77 -4.34 4.82 -5.24
C ILE A 77 -4.90 5.96 -6.10
N ASN A 78 -6.04 5.74 -6.74
CA ASN A 78 -6.70 6.78 -7.54
C ASN A 78 -7.06 8.00 -6.67
N LYS A 79 -7.52 7.78 -5.43
CA LYS A 79 -7.80 8.89 -4.50
C LYS A 79 -6.51 9.62 -4.09
N VAL A 80 -5.42 8.92 -3.81
CA VAL A 80 -4.12 9.53 -3.52
C VAL A 80 -3.67 10.42 -4.66
N ILE A 81 -3.74 9.94 -5.89
CA ILE A 81 -3.36 10.69 -7.09
C ILE A 81 -4.24 11.93 -7.27
N SER A 82 -5.55 11.76 -7.17
CA SER A 82 -6.52 12.85 -7.30
C SER A 82 -6.29 13.95 -6.26
N ASP A 83 -5.97 13.59 -5.00
CA ASP A 83 -5.67 14.57 -3.95
C ASP A 83 -4.34 15.30 -4.20
N LEU A 84 -3.33 14.60 -4.71
CA LEU A 84 -2.06 15.21 -5.11
C LEU A 84 -2.25 16.18 -6.28
N GLU A 85 -2.96 15.78 -7.33
CA GLU A 85 -3.24 16.62 -8.49
C GLU A 85 -4.02 17.88 -8.10
N ALA A 86 -5.03 17.74 -7.23
CA ALA A 86 -5.81 18.87 -6.73
C ALA A 86 -4.97 19.85 -5.90
N ALA A 87 -4.03 19.36 -5.10
CA ALA A 87 -3.20 20.16 -4.21
C ALA A 87 -2.00 20.78 -4.95
N CYS A 88 -1.25 19.99 -5.72
CA CYS A 88 -0.03 20.41 -6.39
C CYS A 88 -0.30 21.21 -7.69
N LYS A 89 -1.43 20.94 -8.34
CA LYS A 89 -1.84 21.63 -9.60
C LYS A 89 -0.73 21.54 -10.66
N LYS A 90 -0.17 22.70 -11.06
CA LYS A 90 0.90 22.78 -12.06
C LYS A 90 2.23 22.16 -11.59
N ASN A 91 2.41 21.97 -10.30
CA ASN A 91 3.59 21.32 -9.71
C ASN A 91 3.39 19.81 -9.52
N THR A 92 2.32 19.22 -10.09
CA THR A 92 2.13 17.77 -10.07
C THR A 92 3.19 17.11 -10.96
N PRO A 93 4.03 16.23 -10.41
CA PRO A 93 5.05 15.53 -11.17
C PRO A 93 4.46 14.38 -12.01
N GLU A 94 5.33 13.70 -12.77
CA GLU A 94 4.98 12.41 -13.32
C GLU A 94 4.76 11.39 -12.19
N ILE A 95 3.56 10.74 -12.16
CA ILE A 95 3.21 9.76 -11.14
C ILE A 95 3.16 8.37 -11.76
N ARG A 96 3.95 7.46 -11.20
CA ARG A 96 3.99 6.03 -11.53
C ARG A 96 3.52 5.19 -10.34
N ILE A 97 3.00 4.01 -10.63
CA ILE A 97 2.47 3.05 -9.64
C ILE A 97 3.23 1.73 -9.79
N ALA A 98 3.73 1.21 -8.67
CA ALA A 98 4.38 -0.09 -8.61
C ALA A 98 3.71 -0.98 -7.56
N THR A 99 3.35 -2.21 -7.96
CA THR A 99 2.79 -3.22 -7.06
C THR A 99 3.28 -4.61 -7.46
N PRO A 100 3.63 -5.50 -6.53
CA PRO A 100 3.92 -6.90 -6.87
C PRO A 100 2.74 -7.60 -7.54
N TYR A 101 1.52 -7.30 -7.11
CA TYR A 101 0.30 -7.96 -7.58
C TYR A 101 -0.72 -6.97 -8.14
N PHE A 102 -1.31 -7.33 -9.27
CA PHE A 102 -2.42 -6.62 -9.90
C PHE A 102 -3.62 -7.57 -10.05
N LYS A 103 -4.83 -7.05 -9.79
CA LYS A 103 -6.11 -7.78 -9.95
C LYS A 103 -6.96 -7.15 -11.07
N PRO A 104 -6.72 -7.50 -12.34
CA PRO A 104 -7.35 -6.83 -13.49
C PRO A 104 -8.88 -6.85 -13.44
N LYS A 105 -9.48 -7.98 -13.03
CA LYS A 105 -10.97 -8.12 -12.98
C LYS A 105 -11.63 -7.36 -11.84
N LYS A 106 -10.85 -6.97 -10.82
CA LYS A 106 -11.36 -6.19 -9.68
C LYS A 106 -11.17 -4.70 -9.83
N ASN A 107 -10.31 -4.28 -10.77
CA ASN A 107 -10.04 -2.87 -11.03
C ASN A 107 -11.34 -2.12 -11.41
N LYS A 108 -11.60 -1.02 -10.73
CA LYS A 108 -12.77 -0.15 -10.92
C LYS A 108 -12.39 1.24 -11.44
N THR A 109 -11.14 1.42 -11.84
CA THR A 109 -10.61 2.69 -12.32
C THR A 109 -10.09 2.52 -13.75
N ASP A 110 -9.95 3.62 -14.49
CA ASP A 110 -9.35 3.62 -15.83
C ASP A 110 -7.81 3.52 -15.77
N ARG A 111 -7.23 3.50 -14.58
CA ARG A 111 -5.79 3.43 -14.35
C ARG A 111 -5.39 2.01 -13.95
N MET A 112 -4.21 1.60 -14.33
CA MET A 112 -3.57 0.35 -13.93
C MET A 112 -2.17 0.64 -13.39
N PRO A 113 -1.53 -0.28 -12.64
CA PRO A 113 -0.16 -0.07 -12.21
C PRO A 113 0.79 -0.03 -13.41
N ASP A 114 1.74 0.91 -13.38
CA ASP A 114 2.79 1.03 -14.41
C ASP A 114 3.77 -0.15 -14.34
N TYR A 115 3.98 -0.64 -13.10
CA TYR A 115 4.86 -1.78 -12.83
C TYR A 115 4.15 -2.79 -11.95
N HIS A 116 4.03 -4.02 -12.43
CA HIS A 116 3.57 -5.16 -11.64
C HIS A 116 4.30 -6.44 -12.09
N ILE A 117 4.33 -7.44 -11.20
CA ILE A 117 5.02 -8.72 -11.45
C ILE A 117 4.00 -9.83 -11.75
N HIS A 118 2.93 -9.86 -10.96
CA HIS A 118 1.94 -10.94 -11.02
C HIS A 118 0.53 -10.40 -11.22
N GLU A 119 -0.25 -11.10 -12.03
CA GLU A 119 -1.70 -10.90 -12.12
C GLU A 119 -2.43 -12.04 -11.41
N THR A 120 -3.44 -11.71 -10.60
CA THR A 120 -4.27 -12.70 -9.92
C THR A 120 -5.59 -12.07 -9.47
N ASP A 121 -6.67 -12.85 -9.46
CA ASP A 121 -7.95 -12.44 -8.86
C ASP A 121 -8.20 -13.10 -7.51
N GLN A 122 -7.25 -13.91 -7.02
CA GLN A 122 -7.36 -14.62 -5.75
C GLN A 122 -7.16 -13.67 -4.56
N TRP A 123 -7.64 -14.09 -3.39
CA TRP A 123 -7.30 -13.45 -2.14
C TRP A 123 -5.83 -13.74 -1.82
N LEU A 124 -5.10 -12.70 -1.42
CA LEU A 124 -3.69 -12.79 -1.05
C LEU A 124 -3.56 -12.54 0.44
N VAL A 125 -2.70 -13.32 1.08
CA VAL A 125 -2.27 -13.11 2.47
C VAL A 125 -0.76 -12.92 2.46
N PHE A 126 -0.32 -11.72 2.81
CA PHE A 126 1.09 -11.38 2.79
C PHE A 126 1.81 -11.85 4.06
N PRO A 127 3.14 -12.08 4.02
CA PRO A 127 3.91 -12.52 5.20
C PRO A 127 3.72 -11.63 6.43
N HIS A 128 3.57 -10.33 6.25
CA HIS A 128 3.37 -9.35 7.32
C HIS A 128 1.93 -9.23 7.82
N GLU A 129 0.96 -9.92 7.21
CA GLU A 129 -0.46 -9.85 7.60
C GLU A 129 -0.81 -10.96 8.59
N LEU A 130 -1.36 -10.55 9.74
CA LEU A 130 -1.92 -11.45 10.76
C LEU A 130 -3.37 -11.13 11.08
N GLN A 131 -3.83 -9.93 10.75
CA GLN A 131 -5.19 -9.50 11.04
C GLN A 131 -6.20 -10.32 10.24
N GLY A 132 -7.15 -10.92 10.94
CA GLY A 132 -8.20 -11.75 10.33
C GLY A 132 -7.83 -13.23 10.23
N LEU A 133 -6.61 -13.62 10.57
CA LEU A 133 -6.19 -15.03 10.65
C LEU A 133 -6.51 -15.60 12.03
N THR A 134 -6.91 -16.87 12.04
CA THR A 134 -6.99 -17.68 13.26
C THR A 134 -5.62 -18.19 13.67
N MET A 135 -5.47 -18.63 14.95
CA MET A 135 -4.23 -19.25 15.41
C MET A 135 -3.89 -20.53 14.66
N GLU A 136 -4.91 -21.28 14.21
CA GLU A 136 -4.75 -22.48 13.40
C GLU A 136 -4.18 -22.14 12.02
N GLU A 137 -4.76 -21.16 11.33
CA GLU A 137 -4.27 -20.68 10.04
C GLU A 137 -2.84 -20.13 10.12
N ILE A 138 -2.48 -19.47 11.22
CA ILE A 138 -1.11 -19.02 11.45
C ILE A 138 -0.16 -20.20 11.60
N ARG A 139 -0.50 -21.24 12.40
CA ARG A 139 0.32 -22.42 12.56
C ARG A 139 0.57 -23.15 11.24
N ASP A 140 -0.47 -23.29 10.44
CA ASP A 140 -0.43 -24.06 9.20
C ASP A 140 0.29 -23.33 8.07
N ASN A 141 0.16 -21.99 8.00
CA ASN A 141 0.61 -21.20 6.85
C ASN A 141 1.79 -20.27 7.16
N LYS A 142 2.17 -20.08 8.43
CA LYS A 142 3.27 -19.20 8.88
C LYS A 142 4.15 -19.91 9.92
N PRO A 143 4.85 -20.99 9.54
CA PRO A 143 5.61 -21.82 10.48
C PRO A 143 6.70 -21.04 11.23
N GLU A 144 7.22 -19.95 10.67
CA GLU A 144 8.15 -19.04 11.30
C GLU A 144 7.60 -18.36 12.57
N LEU A 145 6.27 -18.33 12.74
CA LEU A 145 5.60 -17.73 13.90
C LEU A 145 5.18 -18.76 14.97
N ASN A 146 5.42 -20.05 14.77
CA ASN A 146 4.93 -21.10 15.69
C ASN A 146 5.40 -20.90 17.14
N SER A 147 6.64 -20.50 17.34
CA SER A 147 7.15 -20.26 18.72
C SER A 147 6.41 -19.08 19.40
N LEU A 148 6.02 -18.06 18.65
CA LEU A 148 5.23 -16.96 19.17
C LEU A 148 3.79 -17.39 19.50
N VAL A 149 3.19 -18.23 18.66
CA VAL A 149 1.85 -18.78 18.88
C VAL A 149 1.83 -19.64 20.17
N GLU A 150 2.83 -20.49 20.41
CA GLU A 150 2.97 -21.29 21.63
C GLU A 150 3.07 -20.40 22.88
N GLN A 151 3.84 -19.30 22.82
CA GLN A 151 3.94 -18.34 23.94
C GLN A 151 2.61 -17.65 24.23
N ILE A 152 1.85 -17.26 23.20
CA ILE A 152 0.54 -16.64 23.35
C ILE A 152 -0.45 -17.61 23.99
N ASP A 153 -0.47 -18.88 23.56
CA ASP A 153 -1.34 -19.89 24.13
C ASP A 153 -1.01 -20.19 25.62
N ALA A 154 0.27 -20.22 25.96
CA ALA A 154 0.70 -20.36 27.36
C ALA A 154 0.28 -19.18 28.25
N LEU A 155 0.12 -17.97 27.69
CA LEU A 155 -0.36 -16.80 28.42
C LEU A 155 -1.88 -16.82 28.62
N LYS A 156 -2.64 -17.43 27.70
CA LYS A 156 -4.10 -17.52 27.81
C LYS A 156 -4.58 -18.61 28.76
N THR A 157 -3.70 -19.55 29.13
CA THR A 157 -3.97 -20.67 30.05
C THR A 157 -3.66 -20.34 31.50
N LYS A 158 -3.18 -19.14 31.80
CA LYS A 158 -3.00 -18.58 33.16
C LYS A 158 -4.14 -17.63 33.51
#